data_b92d08f0662dca3cff21c10a5538b2a9
#
_entry.id   b92d08f0662dca3cff21c10a5538b2a9
#
_cell.length_a   1.000
_cell.length_b   1.000
_cell.length_c   1.000
_cell.angle_alpha   90.00
_cell.angle_beta   90.00
_cell.angle_gamma   90.00
#
_symmetry.space_group_name_H-M   'P 1'
#
loop_
_entity.id
_entity.type
_entity.pdbx_description
1 polymer ?
#
loop_
_entity_poly.entity_id
_entity_poly.type
_entity_poly.pdbx_seq_one_letter_code
_entity_poly.pdbx_strand_id
1 'polypeptide(L)'
;SLSRGATIAEALGSAGYSTSMVGKWHLSKQPTDFGFERYWGHLSGATNFFVGDNYFRLNGEQWKVPKTLNGKAFYTTHAITDFALDFIDEMTAKKDDPFLLYVAYNAPHYPLQAPEKEVAKYKGVYAAGWDAMRNQRHAKQLKNGLLSEKWELCPRPVHVPAWDSLSAEDQKWEARRMEVYAAMVDIVDQNIGRL
;
A
#
# COMPACT_ATOMS: atom_id res chain seq x y z
N SER A 1 0.24 -14.77 -17.07
CA SER A 1 1.13 -15.78 -16.51
C SER A 1 2.58 -15.39 -16.77
N LEU A 2 3.43 -15.49 -15.77
CA LEU A 2 4.89 -15.21 -15.83
C LEU A 2 5.68 -16.38 -16.47
N SER A 3 5.06 -17.12 -17.35
CA SER A 3 5.64 -18.36 -17.93
C SER A 3 6.64 -18.15 -19.08
N ARG A 4 6.92 -16.90 -19.45
CA ARG A 4 7.79 -16.57 -20.61
C ARG A 4 8.78 -15.46 -20.25
N GLY A 5 9.90 -15.81 -19.68
CA GLY A 5 10.98 -14.90 -19.36
C GLY A 5 11.43 -14.99 -17.92
N ALA A 6 12.67 -14.60 -17.64
CA ALA A 6 13.20 -14.51 -16.29
C ALA A 6 12.56 -13.32 -15.55
N THR A 7 12.20 -13.54 -14.30
CA THR A 7 11.79 -12.44 -13.40
C THR A 7 13.01 -11.63 -12.96
N ILE A 8 12.77 -10.43 -12.43
CA ILE A 8 13.84 -9.63 -11.84
C ILE A 8 14.53 -10.35 -10.68
N ALA A 9 13.76 -11.11 -9.87
CA ALA A 9 14.30 -11.87 -8.76
C ALA A 9 15.20 -13.03 -9.24
N GLU A 10 14.77 -13.79 -10.27
CA GLU A 10 15.60 -14.84 -10.88
C GLU A 10 16.88 -14.27 -11.50
N ALA A 11 16.76 -13.14 -12.23
CA ALA A 11 17.90 -12.50 -12.87
C ALA A 11 18.93 -11.99 -11.85
N LEU A 12 18.48 -11.27 -10.81
CA LEU A 12 19.36 -10.76 -9.77
C LEU A 12 19.89 -11.88 -8.86
N GLY A 13 19.08 -12.89 -8.53
CA GLY A 13 19.54 -14.06 -7.78
C GLY A 13 20.67 -14.80 -8.50
N SER A 14 20.58 -14.96 -9.84
CA SER A 14 21.67 -15.56 -10.64
C SER A 14 22.94 -14.69 -10.68
N ALA A 15 22.82 -13.41 -10.39
CA ALA A 15 23.95 -12.47 -10.27
C ALA A 15 24.48 -12.33 -8.83
N GLY A 16 24.02 -13.19 -7.89
CA GLY A 16 24.51 -13.23 -6.51
C GLY A 16 23.75 -12.29 -5.54
N TYR A 17 22.59 -11.76 -5.92
CA TYR A 17 21.75 -11.00 -5.01
C TYR A 17 20.94 -11.90 -4.11
N SER A 18 20.83 -11.58 -2.82
CA SER A 18 19.77 -12.08 -1.96
C SER A 18 18.44 -11.43 -2.36
N THR A 19 17.37 -12.23 -2.54
CA THR A 19 16.10 -11.72 -3.09
C THR A 19 14.94 -11.94 -2.13
N SER A 20 14.25 -10.86 -1.76
CA SER A 20 13.15 -10.90 -0.80
C SER A 20 11.96 -10.06 -1.28
N MET A 21 10.76 -10.49 -0.89
CA MET A 21 9.54 -9.74 -1.13
C MET A 21 8.65 -9.72 0.10
N VAL A 22 8.01 -8.59 0.36
CA VAL A 22 6.97 -8.45 1.39
C VAL A 22 5.72 -7.80 0.82
N GLY A 23 4.54 -8.25 1.30
CA GLY A 23 3.26 -7.64 0.99
C GLY A 23 2.42 -8.38 -0.04
N LYS A 24 1.68 -7.63 -0.86
CA LYS A 24 0.69 -8.17 -1.80
C LYS A 24 1.34 -8.78 -3.04
N TRP A 25 0.95 -10.02 -3.38
CA TRP A 25 1.39 -10.67 -4.61
C TRP A 25 0.37 -10.59 -5.75
N HIS A 26 -0.85 -11.03 -5.55
CA HIS A 26 -1.99 -10.98 -6.49
C HIS A 26 -1.76 -11.73 -7.83
N LEU A 27 -0.87 -12.68 -7.86
CA LEU A 27 -0.64 -13.54 -9.02
C LEU A 27 -0.88 -15.01 -8.66
N SER A 28 -0.90 -15.90 -9.68
CA SER A 28 -0.89 -17.35 -9.48
C SER A 28 0.45 -17.80 -8.92
N LYS A 29 0.45 -18.89 -8.16
CA LYS A 29 1.62 -19.41 -7.44
C LYS A 29 2.11 -18.40 -6.38
N GLN A 30 3.32 -18.53 -5.91
CA GLN A 30 3.90 -17.72 -4.85
C GLN A 30 5.14 -16.98 -5.33
N PRO A 31 5.57 -15.89 -4.71
CA PRO A 31 6.82 -15.21 -5.05
C PRO A 31 8.04 -16.12 -5.06
N THR A 32 8.08 -17.09 -4.14
CA THR A 32 9.15 -18.10 -4.08
C THR A 32 9.22 -18.99 -5.31
N ASP A 33 8.13 -19.16 -6.06
CA ASP A 33 8.13 -19.87 -7.34
C ASP A 33 8.72 -19.03 -8.50
N PHE A 34 9.06 -17.77 -8.22
CA PHE A 34 9.53 -16.79 -9.21
C PHE A 34 10.85 -16.11 -8.80
N GLY A 35 11.68 -16.82 -8.02
CA GLY A 35 13.04 -16.41 -7.72
C GLY A 35 13.23 -15.57 -6.47
N PHE A 36 12.17 -15.28 -5.70
CA PHE A 36 12.34 -14.71 -4.37
C PHE A 36 12.71 -15.78 -3.35
N GLU A 37 13.83 -15.61 -2.66
CA GLU A 37 14.29 -16.56 -1.61
C GLU A 37 13.43 -16.42 -0.34
N ARG A 38 12.96 -15.21 -0.06
CA ARG A 38 12.13 -14.91 1.11
C ARG A 38 10.86 -14.18 0.68
N TYR A 39 9.77 -14.57 1.31
CA TYR A 39 8.47 -13.92 1.10
C TYR A 39 7.65 -13.89 2.39
N TRP A 40 7.10 -12.74 2.72
CA TRP A 40 5.98 -12.62 3.64
C TRP A 40 4.90 -11.71 3.08
N GLY A 41 3.65 -12.14 3.14
CA GLY A 41 2.52 -11.34 2.68
C GLY A 41 1.32 -12.16 2.29
N HIS A 42 0.41 -11.56 1.53
CA HIS A 42 -0.82 -12.22 1.10
C HIS A 42 -0.88 -12.40 -0.42
N LEU A 43 -1.38 -13.57 -0.85
CA LEU A 43 -1.52 -13.91 -2.27
C LEU A 43 -2.80 -13.34 -2.89
N SER A 44 -3.76 -12.93 -2.06
CA SER A 44 -5.06 -12.37 -2.47
C SER A 44 -4.94 -10.97 -3.08
N GLY A 45 -5.91 -10.60 -3.93
CA GLY A 45 -6.00 -9.28 -4.54
C GLY A 45 -6.35 -8.16 -3.56
N ALA A 46 -7.08 -8.50 -2.49
CA ALA A 46 -7.46 -7.62 -1.39
C ALA A 46 -7.54 -8.43 -0.11
N THR A 47 -7.32 -7.80 1.03
CA THR A 47 -7.43 -8.44 2.35
C THR A 47 -7.92 -7.44 3.39
N ASN A 48 -8.49 -7.92 4.49
CA ASN A 48 -8.81 -7.08 5.64
C ASN A 48 -7.51 -6.64 6.35
N PHE A 49 -7.36 -5.34 6.60
CA PHE A 49 -6.12 -4.80 7.15
C PHE A 49 -5.86 -5.16 8.61
N PHE A 50 -6.91 -5.48 9.39
CA PHE A 50 -6.79 -5.78 10.83
C PHE A 50 -6.76 -7.27 11.15
N VAL A 51 -7.38 -8.10 10.30
CA VAL A 51 -7.52 -9.54 10.58
C VAL A 51 -6.95 -10.42 9.48
N GLY A 52 -6.54 -9.82 8.36
CA GLY A 52 -6.01 -10.56 7.21
C GLY A 52 -7.01 -11.55 6.59
N ASP A 53 -6.48 -12.60 5.98
CA ASP A 53 -7.21 -13.72 5.41
C ASP A 53 -6.37 -15.01 5.46
N ASN A 54 -6.88 -16.10 4.89
CA ASN A 54 -6.19 -17.41 4.86
C ASN A 54 -5.10 -17.51 3.77
N TYR A 55 -4.86 -16.44 2.99
CA TYR A 55 -3.87 -16.40 1.92
C TYR A 55 -2.53 -15.81 2.34
N PHE A 56 -2.35 -15.47 3.62
CA PHE A 56 -1.04 -15.06 4.13
C PHE A 56 -0.05 -16.23 4.11
N ARG A 57 1.18 -15.92 3.70
CA ARG A 57 2.29 -16.89 3.60
C ARG A 57 3.57 -16.32 4.20
N LEU A 58 4.38 -17.22 4.73
CA LEU A 58 5.78 -16.99 5.06
C LEU A 58 6.60 -18.08 4.38
N ASN A 59 7.41 -17.72 3.40
CA ASN A 59 8.29 -18.61 2.66
C ASN A 59 7.61 -19.89 2.13
N GLY A 60 6.41 -19.73 1.58
CA GLY A 60 5.62 -20.83 1.01
C GLY A 60 4.57 -21.41 1.96
N GLU A 61 4.81 -21.37 3.26
CA GLU A 61 3.93 -21.95 4.27
C GLU A 61 2.80 -21.00 4.68
N GLN A 62 1.66 -21.56 5.05
CA GLN A 62 0.54 -20.76 5.56
C GLN A 62 0.92 -20.05 6.84
N TRP A 63 0.74 -18.72 6.85
CA TRP A 63 0.96 -17.90 8.02
C TRP A 63 -0.38 -17.42 8.60
N LYS A 64 -0.64 -17.76 9.88
CA LYS A 64 -1.86 -17.34 10.56
C LYS A 64 -1.69 -15.92 11.10
N VAL A 65 -2.57 -15.02 10.68
CA VAL A 65 -2.57 -13.64 11.15
C VAL A 65 -2.88 -13.59 12.66
N PRO A 66 -1.97 -13.08 13.49
CA PRO A 66 -2.20 -12.97 14.93
C PRO A 66 -3.06 -11.74 15.25
N LYS A 67 -3.64 -11.68 16.45
CA LYS A 67 -4.32 -10.47 16.94
C LYS A 67 -3.34 -9.33 17.20
N THR A 68 -2.13 -9.66 17.61
CA THR A 68 -1.06 -8.71 17.90
C THR A 68 0.25 -9.19 17.28
N LEU A 69 1.04 -8.24 16.78
CA LEU A 69 2.40 -8.46 16.26
C LEU A 69 3.31 -7.44 16.93
N ASN A 70 4.47 -7.87 17.43
CA ASN A 70 5.44 -7.01 18.12
C ASN A 70 4.81 -6.15 19.25
N GLY A 71 3.87 -6.74 20.01
CA GLY A 71 3.19 -6.07 21.14
C GLY A 71 2.11 -5.05 20.74
N LYS A 72 1.81 -4.89 19.44
CA LYS A 72 0.78 -3.98 18.94
C LYS A 72 -0.34 -4.76 18.23
N ALA A 73 -1.54 -4.17 18.15
CA ALA A 73 -2.62 -4.72 17.35
C ALA A 73 -2.16 -4.91 15.90
N PHE A 74 -2.48 -6.05 15.30
CA PHE A 74 -2.10 -6.33 13.92
C PHE A 74 -2.73 -5.32 12.97
N TYR A 75 -1.92 -4.79 12.07
CA TYR A 75 -2.35 -3.98 10.94
C TYR A 75 -1.41 -4.25 9.76
N THR A 76 -1.96 -4.68 8.63
CA THR A 76 -1.18 -5.23 7.50
C THR A 76 -0.07 -4.31 7.04
N THR A 77 -0.31 -2.99 6.93
CA THR A 77 0.71 -2.02 6.48
C THR A 77 1.92 -1.99 7.42
N HIS A 78 1.68 -2.03 8.75
CA HIS A 78 2.78 -2.10 9.74
C HIS A 78 3.53 -3.41 9.64
N ALA A 79 2.79 -4.53 9.52
CA ALA A 79 3.39 -5.86 9.42
C ALA A 79 4.26 -6.01 8.15
N ILE A 80 3.86 -5.43 7.00
CA ILE A 80 4.69 -5.40 5.79
C ILE A 80 6.05 -4.77 6.08
N THR A 81 6.06 -3.64 6.79
CA THR A 81 7.30 -2.95 7.14
C THR A 81 8.11 -3.73 8.18
N ASP A 82 7.46 -4.31 9.20
CA ASP A 82 8.15 -5.11 10.23
C ASP A 82 8.88 -6.28 9.57
N PHE A 83 8.23 -7.04 8.71
CA PHE A 83 8.88 -8.13 7.96
C PHE A 83 9.91 -7.65 6.94
N ALA A 84 9.73 -6.45 6.36
CA ALA A 84 10.75 -5.86 5.49
C ALA A 84 12.04 -5.60 6.27
N LEU A 85 11.94 -5.01 7.47
CA LEU A 85 13.08 -4.76 8.35
C LEU A 85 13.74 -6.07 8.79
N ASP A 86 12.97 -7.08 9.20
CA ASP A 86 13.50 -8.40 9.55
C ASP A 86 14.30 -9.01 8.38
N PHE A 87 13.79 -8.90 7.14
CA PHE A 87 14.47 -9.41 5.96
C PHE A 87 15.72 -8.59 5.59
N ILE A 88 15.71 -7.27 5.79
CA ILE A 88 16.91 -6.43 5.64
C ILE A 88 17.98 -6.87 6.64
N ASP A 89 17.63 -7.06 7.90
CA ASP A 89 18.57 -7.51 8.93
C ASP A 89 19.16 -8.89 8.60
N GLU A 90 18.34 -9.83 8.11
CA GLU A 90 18.82 -11.15 7.67
C GLU A 90 19.78 -11.07 6.47
N MET A 91 19.46 -10.22 5.47
CA MET A 91 20.27 -10.08 4.26
C MET A 91 21.60 -9.34 4.55
N THR A 92 21.56 -8.30 5.38
CA THR A 92 22.75 -7.50 5.71
C THR A 92 23.66 -8.18 6.75
N ALA A 93 23.17 -9.19 7.46
CA ALA A 93 24.02 -10.02 8.32
C ALA A 93 25.10 -10.80 7.51
N LYS A 94 24.84 -11.07 6.24
CA LYS A 94 25.81 -11.57 5.27
C LYS A 94 26.56 -10.38 4.68
N LYS A 95 27.70 -10.04 5.25
CA LYS A 95 28.50 -8.89 4.81
C LYS A 95 28.83 -8.98 3.32
N ASP A 96 28.64 -7.86 2.63
CA ASP A 96 29.03 -7.59 1.24
C ASP A 96 28.17 -8.21 0.13
N ASP A 97 27.14 -8.97 0.44
CA ASP A 97 26.23 -9.47 -0.60
C ASP A 97 25.18 -8.40 -0.95
N PRO A 98 25.00 -8.08 -2.24
CA PRO A 98 23.93 -7.19 -2.66
C PRO A 98 22.56 -7.85 -2.46
N PHE A 99 21.52 -7.04 -2.28
CA PHE A 99 20.17 -7.58 -2.13
C PHE A 99 19.11 -6.85 -2.96
N LEU A 100 18.03 -7.54 -3.26
CA LEU A 100 16.78 -7.03 -3.78
C LEU A 100 15.70 -7.22 -2.72
N LEU A 101 15.05 -6.14 -2.28
CA LEU A 101 13.83 -6.21 -1.49
C LEU A 101 12.69 -5.54 -2.26
N TYR A 102 11.64 -6.30 -2.59
CA TYR A 102 10.42 -5.77 -3.17
C TYR A 102 9.35 -5.57 -2.09
N VAL A 103 9.04 -4.31 -1.78
CA VAL A 103 8.04 -3.94 -0.77
C VAL A 103 6.74 -3.55 -1.48
N ALA A 104 5.74 -4.43 -1.43
CA ALA A 104 4.47 -4.28 -2.12
C ALA A 104 3.33 -3.99 -1.12
N TYR A 105 3.19 -2.73 -0.70
CA TYR A 105 2.08 -2.34 0.16
C TYR A 105 0.74 -2.58 -0.52
N ASN A 106 -0.23 -3.12 0.22
CA ASN A 106 -1.61 -3.25 -0.24
C ASN A 106 -2.44 -1.96 0.00
N ALA A 107 -2.04 -1.12 0.95
CA ALA A 107 -2.67 0.19 1.14
C ALA A 107 -2.31 1.13 -0.03
N PRO A 108 -3.22 2.00 -0.48
CA PRO A 108 -4.56 2.26 0.06
C PRO A 108 -5.69 1.52 -0.67
N HIS A 109 -5.48 0.26 -1.09
CA HIS A 109 -6.51 -0.54 -1.75
C HIS A 109 -7.72 -0.78 -0.82
N TYR A 110 -8.90 -0.95 -1.41
CA TYR A 110 -10.11 -1.36 -0.70
C TYR A 110 -9.94 -2.75 -0.04
N PRO A 111 -10.57 -2.99 1.15
CA PRO A 111 -11.45 -2.13 1.95
C PRO A 111 -10.70 -0.96 2.59
N LEU A 112 -11.38 0.20 2.70
CA LEU A 112 -10.81 1.36 3.36
C LEU A 112 -10.85 1.15 4.87
N GLN A 113 -9.70 0.88 5.46
CA GLN A 113 -9.54 0.56 6.88
C GLN A 113 -8.25 1.18 7.40
N ALA A 114 -8.34 1.98 8.43
CA ALA A 114 -7.20 2.55 9.14
C ALA A 114 -7.48 2.67 10.64
N PRO A 115 -6.45 2.64 11.51
CA PRO A 115 -6.62 2.91 12.93
C PRO A 115 -7.27 4.27 13.17
N GLU A 116 -8.26 4.32 14.06
CA GLU A 116 -9.06 5.53 14.30
C GLU A 116 -8.19 6.75 14.69
N LYS A 117 -7.11 6.52 15.42
CA LYS A 117 -6.15 7.57 15.78
C LYS A 117 -5.56 8.26 14.53
N GLU A 118 -5.27 7.51 13.48
CA GLU A 118 -4.71 8.03 12.24
C GLU A 118 -5.80 8.75 11.42
N VAL A 119 -7.01 8.18 11.38
CA VAL A 119 -8.15 8.80 10.70
C VAL A 119 -8.52 10.14 11.33
N ALA A 120 -8.43 10.26 12.65
CA ALA A 120 -8.74 11.48 13.38
C ALA A 120 -7.91 12.69 12.93
N LYS A 121 -6.71 12.49 12.39
CA LYS A 121 -5.85 13.56 11.82
C LYS A 121 -6.51 14.27 10.63
N TYR A 122 -7.39 13.57 9.92
CA TYR A 122 -8.02 14.04 8.69
C TYR A 122 -9.47 14.49 8.87
N LYS A 123 -9.95 14.53 10.12
CA LYS A 123 -11.33 14.92 10.42
C LYS A 123 -11.67 16.29 9.82
N GLY A 124 -12.69 16.31 8.96
CA GLY A 124 -13.20 17.51 8.31
C GLY A 124 -12.38 18.03 7.13
N VAL A 125 -11.20 17.47 6.86
CA VAL A 125 -10.32 17.92 5.75
C VAL A 125 -11.02 17.82 4.39
N TYR A 126 -11.90 16.83 4.21
CA TYR A 126 -12.57 16.55 2.93
C TYR A 126 -14.01 17.04 2.86
N ALA A 127 -14.46 17.86 3.83
CA ALA A 127 -15.83 18.38 3.89
C ALA A 127 -16.20 19.28 2.69
N ALA A 128 -15.22 19.92 2.04
CA ALA A 128 -15.43 20.73 0.85
C ALA A 128 -15.72 19.90 -0.42
N GLY A 129 -15.53 18.57 -0.35
CA GLY A 129 -15.82 17.63 -1.42
C GLY A 129 -14.81 17.58 -2.56
N TRP A 130 -15.03 16.61 -3.46
CA TRP A 130 -14.05 16.29 -4.50
C TRP A 130 -13.87 17.36 -5.56
N ASP A 131 -14.91 18.15 -5.92
CA ASP A 131 -14.77 19.20 -6.92
C ASP A 131 -13.84 20.32 -6.42
N ALA A 132 -14.04 20.77 -5.19
CA ALA A 132 -13.18 21.77 -4.55
C ALA A 132 -11.75 21.24 -4.33
N MET A 133 -11.63 20.01 -3.83
CA MET A 133 -10.32 19.37 -3.58
C MET A 133 -9.52 19.14 -4.87
N ARG A 134 -10.16 18.77 -5.98
CA ARG A 134 -9.49 18.63 -7.28
C ARG A 134 -8.93 19.97 -7.76
N ASN A 135 -9.74 21.03 -7.71
CA ASN A 135 -9.32 22.38 -8.09
C ASN A 135 -8.14 22.87 -7.23
N GLN A 136 -8.23 22.73 -5.92
CA GLN A 136 -7.17 23.12 -4.98
C GLN A 136 -5.86 22.36 -5.24
N ARG A 137 -5.95 21.05 -5.48
CA ARG A 137 -4.79 20.21 -5.77
C ARG A 137 -4.13 20.64 -7.08
N HIS A 138 -4.89 20.81 -8.14
CA HIS A 138 -4.38 21.27 -9.43
C HIS A 138 -3.69 22.63 -9.33
N ALA A 139 -4.34 23.61 -8.67
CA ALA A 139 -3.75 24.91 -8.43
C ALA A 139 -2.43 24.83 -7.64
N LYS A 140 -2.39 23.99 -6.59
CA LYS A 140 -1.17 23.77 -5.82
C LYS A 140 -0.04 23.11 -6.65
N GLN A 141 -0.38 22.17 -7.52
CA GLN A 141 0.58 21.50 -8.39
C GLN A 141 1.18 22.46 -9.43
N LEU A 142 0.35 23.34 -10.02
CA LEU A 142 0.81 24.43 -10.90
C LEU A 142 1.75 25.37 -10.15
N LYS A 143 1.31 25.86 -8.98
CA LYS A 143 2.09 26.79 -8.15
C LYS A 143 3.47 26.21 -7.76
N ASN A 144 3.55 24.91 -7.52
CA ASN A 144 4.79 24.23 -7.14
C ASN A 144 5.64 23.77 -8.34
N GLY A 145 5.25 24.09 -9.57
CA GLY A 145 5.96 23.69 -10.77
C GLY A 145 5.91 22.19 -11.09
N LEU A 146 5.01 21.43 -10.43
CA LEU A 146 4.82 20.01 -10.71
C LEU A 146 4.04 19.77 -12.00
N LEU A 147 3.18 20.72 -12.39
CA LEU A 147 2.43 20.71 -13.64
C LEU A 147 2.77 21.93 -14.48
N SER A 148 2.76 21.77 -15.79
CA SER A 148 2.81 22.87 -16.74
C SER A 148 1.42 23.55 -16.83
N GLU A 149 1.39 24.87 -17.01
CA GLU A 149 0.16 25.62 -17.25
C GLU A 149 -0.64 25.14 -18.49
N LYS A 150 0.04 24.42 -19.40
CA LYS A 150 -0.59 23.78 -20.56
C LYS A 150 -1.45 22.56 -20.21
N TRP A 151 -1.33 22.03 -18.98
CA TRP A 151 -2.05 20.85 -18.53
C TRP A 151 -3.28 21.25 -17.73
N GLU A 152 -4.36 21.44 -18.46
CA GLU A 152 -5.65 21.79 -17.88
C GLU A 152 -6.20 20.66 -16.98
N LEU A 153 -6.95 21.05 -15.95
CA LEU A 153 -7.68 20.07 -15.16
C LEU A 153 -8.78 19.42 -16.03
N CYS A 154 -8.69 18.11 -16.24
CA CYS A 154 -9.71 17.39 -16.99
C CYS A 154 -11.10 17.57 -16.33
N PRO A 155 -12.20 17.57 -17.10
CA PRO A 155 -13.55 17.65 -16.55
C PRO A 155 -13.84 16.49 -15.61
N ARG A 156 -14.78 16.71 -14.68
CA ARG A 156 -15.25 15.61 -13.83
C ARG A 156 -15.88 14.53 -14.71
N PRO A 157 -15.56 13.22 -14.47
CA PRO A 157 -16.17 12.13 -15.22
C PRO A 157 -17.71 12.18 -15.14
N VAL A 158 -18.41 11.93 -16.24
CA VAL A 158 -19.87 12.06 -16.35
C VAL A 158 -20.65 11.17 -15.38
N HIS A 159 -20.07 10.04 -14.96
CA HIS A 159 -20.68 9.10 -14.00
C HIS A 159 -20.44 9.48 -12.53
N VAL A 160 -19.63 10.51 -12.28
CA VAL A 160 -19.40 11.04 -10.92
C VAL A 160 -20.31 12.24 -10.71
N PRO A 161 -21.24 12.22 -9.74
CA PRO A 161 -22.14 13.35 -9.50
C PRO A 161 -21.36 14.58 -9.03
N ALA A 162 -21.96 15.77 -9.21
CA ALA A 162 -21.43 16.97 -8.60
C ALA A 162 -21.52 16.87 -7.07
N TRP A 163 -20.50 17.34 -6.36
CA TRP A 163 -20.53 17.28 -4.89
C TRP A 163 -21.78 17.92 -4.31
N ASP A 164 -22.16 19.10 -4.81
CA ASP A 164 -23.31 19.86 -4.33
C ASP A 164 -24.67 19.23 -4.71
N SER A 165 -24.67 18.20 -5.57
CA SER A 165 -25.89 17.45 -5.91
C SER A 165 -26.16 16.29 -4.95
N LEU A 166 -25.21 15.98 -4.06
CA LEU A 166 -25.37 14.93 -3.05
C LEU A 166 -26.21 15.40 -1.86
N SER A 167 -26.90 14.48 -1.21
CA SER A 167 -27.50 14.73 0.10
C SER A 167 -26.41 15.07 1.15
N ALA A 168 -26.80 15.80 2.20
CA ALA A 168 -25.86 16.09 3.30
C ALA A 168 -25.32 14.83 3.98
N GLU A 169 -26.11 13.75 3.99
CA GLU A 169 -25.70 12.44 4.52
C GLU A 169 -24.64 11.79 3.63
N ASP A 170 -24.85 11.78 2.32
CA ASP A 170 -23.88 11.22 1.35
C ASP A 170 -22.57 12.03 1.35
N GLN A 171 -22.67 13.38 1.39
CA GLN A 171 -21.48 14.23 1.51
C GLN A 171 -20.67 13.88 2.77
N LYS A 172 -21.32 13.71 3.91
CA LYS A 172 -20.67 13.33 5.16
C LYS A 172 -20.02 11.93 5.05
N TRP A 173 -20.72 10.98 4.41
CA TRP A 173 -20.22 9.63 4.19
C TRP A 173 -18.99 9.62 3.28
N GLU A 174 -19.06 10.30 2.15
CA GLU A 174 -17.96 10.37 1.19
C GLU A 174 -16.75 11.12 1.75
N ALA A 175 -16.96 12.20 2.50
CA ALA A 175 -15.90 12.89 3.22
C ALA A 175 -15.20 11.94 4.21
N ARG A 176 -15.97 11.14 4.97
CA ARG A 176 -15.42 10.14 5.91
C ARG A 176 -14.61 9.06 5.19
N ARG A 177 -15.07 8.58 4.04
CA ARG A 177 -14.31 7.62 3.22
C ARG A 177 -12.95 8.17 2.82
N MET A 178 -12.90 9.45 2.41
CA MET A 178 -11.64 10.12 2.07
C MET A 178 -10.73 10.34 3.28
N GLU A 179 -11.27 10.59 4.47
CA GLU A 179 -10.48 10.66 5.71
C GLU A 179 -9.77 9.34 5.98
N VAL A 180 -10.49 8.21 5.85
CA VAL A 180 -9.90 6.87 6.01
C VAL A 180 -8.84 6.59 4.94
N TYR A 181 -9.14 6.91 3.68
CA TYR A 181 -8.18 6.75 2.58
C TYR A 181 -6.89 7.54 2.81
N ALA A 182 -7.01 8.80 3.21
CA ALA A 182 -5.85 9.64 3.50
C ALA A 182 -5.02 9.11 4.68
N ALA A 183 -5.68 8.61 5.72
CA ALA A 183 -5.00 7.96 6.83
C ALA A 183 -4.24 6.70 6.39
N MET A 184 -4.80 5.90 5.47
CA MET A 184 -4.08 4.74 4.91
C MET A 184 -2.81 5.17 4.16
N VAL A 185 -2.88 6.25 3.37
CA VAL A 185 -1.71 6.80 2.65
C VAL A 185 -0.67 7.34 3.64
N ASP A 186 -1.10 8.11 4.66
CA ASP A 186 -0.22 8.64 5.71
C ASP A 186 0.52 7.50 6.45
N ILE A 187 -0.19 6.40 6.76
CA ILE A 187 0.43 5.24 7.40
C ILE A 187 1.50 4.59 6.48
N VAL A 188 1.25 4.51 5.18
CA VAL A 188 2.27 4.03 4.23
C VAL A 188 3.50 4.93 4.26
N ASP A 189 3.32 6.26 4.21
CA ASP A 189 4.41 7.23 4.26
C ASP A 189 5.24 7.09 5.54
N GLN A 190 4.59 7.01 6.71
CA GLN A 190 5.26 6.75 7.99
C GLN A 190 6.06 5.44 7.98
N ASN A 191 5.54 4.40 7.34
CA ASN A 191 6.19 3.11 7.25
C ASN A 191 7.36 3.11 6.26
N ILE A 192 7.27 3.84 5.15
CA ILE A 192 8.42 4.07 4.25
C ILE A 192 9.54 4.81 4.99
N GLY A 193 9.20 5.78 5.84
CA GLY A 193 10.18 6.48 6.67
C GLY A 193 10.85 5.63 7.74
N ARG A 194 10.35 4.40 8.01
CA ARG A 194 10.99 3.42 8.91
C ARG A 194 12.00 2.54 8.19
N LEU A 195 11.84 2.35 6.88
CA LEU A 195 12.76 1.62 6.00
C LEU A 195 13.98 2.49 5.64
#